data_4cb00329694825fd2d207d36859b4dd8
#
_entry.id   4cb00329694825fd2d207d36859b4dd8
#
_cell.length_a   1.000
_cell.length_b   1.000
_cell.length_c   1.000
_cell.angle_alpha   90.00
_cell.angle_beta   90.00
_cell.angle_gamma   90.00
#
_symmetry.space_group_name_H-M   'P 1'
#
loop_
_entity.id
_entity.type
_entity.pdbx_description
1 polymer ?
#
loop_
_entity_poly.entity_id
_entity_poly.type
_entity_poly.pdbx_seq_one_letter_code
_entity_poly.pdbx_strand_id
1 'polypeptide(L)'
;ADYIIDYLLCMLFTYISLGFSFLVFRVLPFRTSYVWVIVYASCLFTLNNVVAFGMISLFNFLWGENGNGLLDELLNMKGAYTFAMISTFLSSVYANTFYLQSYIKARNEKQALEMALMKEKEIALQSQLNSLKLQINPHFMFNNFNNLLELIEEDSGLAGKFLSNLSKVYRYIITNLDRNLIPVADEIKFLDSYLCLMKVRHDEGVIAKVSPGVRQCKGFLPPAVLQLLVENAIKHNSFSSEHPLVIDIKLSDDYITVSNLKSPLMSPIESTGLGLKNII
;
A
#
# COMPACT_ATOMS: atom_id res chain seq x y z
N ALA A 1 12.10 52.63 -45.39
CA ALA A 1 13.21 51.74 -44.95
C ALA A 1 13.27 51.68 -43.42
N ASP A 2 13.11 52.81 -42.72
CA ASP A 2 13.30 52.95 -41.27
C ASP A 2 12.32 52.14 -40.44
N TYR A 3 11.03 52.10 -40.79
CA TYR A 3 10.01 51.28 -40.11
C TYR A 3 10.27 49.75 -40.17
N ILE A 4 10.94 49.27 -41.20
CA ILE A 4 11.25 47.85 -41.37
C ILE A 4 12.41 47.49 -40.41
N ILE A 5 13.40 48.39 -40.26
CA ILE A 5 14.54 48.21 -39.37
C ILE A 5 14.04 48.21 -37.91
N ASP A 6 13.17 49.15 -37.56
CA ASP A 6 12.58 49.24 -36.20
C ASP A 6 11.76 47.98 -35.87
N TYR A 7 10.99 47.46 -36.83
CA TYR A 7 10.22 46.22 -36.66
C TYR A 7 11.13 44.99 -36.44
N LEU A 8 12.22 44.90 -37.23
CA LEU A 8 13.19 43.81 -37.10
C LEU A 8 13.92 43.85 -35.76
N LEU A 9 14.31 45.05 -35.29
CA LEU A 9 14.92 45.27 -33.98
C LEU A 9 13.97 44.90 -32.84
N CYS A 10 12.69 45.28 -32.97
CA CYS A 10 11.66 44.89 -31.99
C CYS A 10 11.46 43.38 -31.91
N MET A 11 11.41 42.68 -33.04
CA MET A 11 11.34 41.23 -33.10
C MET A 11 12.56 40.59 -32.46
N LEU A 12 13.77 41.07 -32.81
CA LEU A 12 15.02 40.56 -32.22
C LEU A 12 15.03 40.72 -30.72
N PHE A 13 14.63 41.87 -30.22
CA PHE A 13 14.57 42.15 -28.79
C PHE A 13 13.58 41.22 -28.05
N THR A 14 12.38 40.99 -28.63
CA THR A 14 11.40 40.08 -28.05
C THR A 14 11.89 38.65 -28.02
N TYR A 15 12.56 38.17 -29.06
CA TYR A 15 13.16 36.83 -29.10
C TYR A 15 14.29 36.67 -28.05
N ILE A 16 15.15 37.66 -27.90
CA ILE A 16 16.20 37.67 -26.88
C ILE A 16 15.58 37.62 -25.48
N SER A 17 14.56 38.44 -25.22
CA SER A 17 13.84 38.49 -23.94
C SER A 17 13.16 37.15 -23.60
N LEU A 18 12.52 36.51 -24.56
CA LEU A 18 11.93 35.18 -24.40
C LEU A 18 13.00 34.11 -24.15
N GLY A 19 14.13 34.17 -24.86
CA GLY A 19 15.27 33.27 -24.64
C GLY A 19 15.84 33.38 -23.22
N PHE A 20 16.00 34.61 -22.71
CA PHE A 20 16.40 34.84 -21.33
C PHE A 20 15.37 34.35 -20.31
N SER A 21 14.08 34.54 -20.59
CA SER A 21 13.01 34.00 -19.74
C SER A 21 13.11 32.49 -19.63
N PHE A 22 13.31 31.80 -20.77
CA PHE A 22 13.52 30.35 -20.81
C PHE A 22 14.76 29.94 -20.02
N LEU A 23 15.88 30.66 -20.18
CA LEU A 23 17.13 30.38 -19.46
C LEU A 23 17.00 30.55 -17.94
N VAL A 24 16.35 31.61 -17.51
CA VAL A 24 16.09 31.89 -16.08
C VAL A 24 15.30 30.76 -15.47
N PHE A 25 14.25 30.26 -16.12
CA PHE A 25 13.45 29.14 -15.63
C PHE A 25 14.19 27.80 -15.67
N ARG A 26 15.18 27.65 -16.54
CA ARG A 26 16.01 26.44 -16.61
C ARG A 26 17.08 26.38 -15.53
N VAL A 27 17.65 27.55 -15.19
CA VAL A 27 18.79 27.66 -14.25
C VAL A 27 18.35 27.75 -12.79
N LEU A 28 17.27 28.48 -12.53
CA LEU A 28 16.78 28.67 -11.16
C LEU A 28 15.87 27.48 -10.76
N PRO A 29 16.08 26.90 -9.57
CA PRO A 29 15.27 25.77 -9.11
C PRO A 29 13.81 26.20 -8.94
N PHE A 30 12.90 25.42 -9.56
CA PHE A 30 11.48 25.64 -9.43
C PHE A 30 11.04 25.42 -7.97
N ARG A 31 10.54 26.47 -7.33
CA ARG A 31 9.92 26.41 -6.00
C ARG A 31 8.54 27.03 -6.04
N THR A 32 7.56 26.37 -5.43
CA THR A 32 6.14 26.77 -5.41
C THR A 32 5.82 27.91 -4.43
N SER A 33 6.82 28.59 -3.88
CA SER A 33 6.64 29.71 -2.96
C SER A 33 6.44 31.03 -3.70
N TYR A 34 5.52 31.89 -3.24
CA TYR A 34 5.27 33.22 -3.78
C TYR A 34 6.54 34.11 -3.81
N VAL A 35 7.46 33.92 -2.87
CA VAL A 35 8.75 34.63 -2.84
C VAL A 35 9.53 34.39 -4.14
N TRP A 36 9.53 33.14 -4.65
CA TRP A 36 10.24 32.81 -5.87
C TRP A 36 9.59 33.43 -7.12
N VAL A 37 8.26 33.57 -7.14
CA VAL A 37 7.58 34.31 -8.24
C VAL A 37 8.06 35.76 -8.29
N ILE A 38 8.19 36.44 -7.14
CA ILE A 38 8.71 37.81 -7.08
C ILE A 38 10.17 37.86 -7.54
N VAL A 39 11.00 36.88 -7.10
CA VAL A 39 12.42 36.82 -7.51
C VAL A 39 12.52 36.62 -9.03
N TYR A 40 11.73 35.76 -9.64
CA TYR A 40 11.71 35.56 -11.11
C TYR A 40 11.26 36.81 -11.84
N ALA A 41 10.17 37.46 -11.39
CA ALA A 41 9.66 38.67 -11.99
C ALA A 41 10.70 39.80 -11.92
N SER A 42 11.37 40.00 -10.77
CA SER A 42 12.43 40.99 -10.59
C SER A 42 13.66 40.71 -11.46
N CYS A 43 14.07 39.44 -11.55
CA CYS A 43 15.19 39.02 -12.39
C CYS A 43 14.90 39.26 -13.89
N LEU A 44 13.71 38.90 -14.35
CA LEU A 44 13.29 39.14 -15.73
C LEU A 44 13.17 40.63 -16.04
N PHE A 45 12.62 41.43 -15.12
CA PHE A 45 12.52 42.86 -15.27
C PHE A 45 13.89 43.51 -15.41
N THR A 46 14.82 43.22 -14.49
CA THR A 46 16.18 43.76 -14.54
C THR A 46 16.92 43.34 -15.80
N LEU A 47 16.82 42.04 -16.18
CA LEU A 47 17.48 41.54 -17.39
C LEU A 47 16.96 42.22 -18.66
N ASN A 48 15.64 42.34 -18.80
CA ASN A 48 15.05 43.03 -19.94
C ASN A 48 15.46 44.50 -20.05
N ASN A 49 15.56 45.20 -18.92
CA ASN A 49 16.03 46.59 -18.90
C ASN A 49 17.51 46.68 -19.30
N VAL A 50 18.37 45.76 -18.87
CA VAL A 50 19.79 45.73 -19.25
C VAL A 50 19.92 45.48 -20.77
N VAL A 51 19.15 44.53 -21.31
CA VAL A 51 19.17 44.26 -22.78
C VAL A 51 18.64 45.45 -23.58
N ALA A 52 17.55 46.09 -23.13
CA ALA A 52 17.01 47.27 -23.77
C ALA A 52 18.05 48.40 -23.83
N PHE A 53 18.70 48.72 -22.68
CA PHE A 53 19.74 49.72 -22.58
C PHE A 53 20.95 49.38 -23.48
N GLY A 54 21.39 48.10 -23.49
CA GLY A 54 22.48 47.64 -24.34
C GLY A 54 22.20 47.78 -25.81
N MET A 55 20.96 47.49 -26.26
CA MET A 55 20.54 47.66 -27.66
C MET A 55 20.47 49.11 -28.08
N ILE A 56 19.98 50.01 -27.22
CA ILE A 56 19.98 51.46 -27.48
C ILE A 56 21.41 51.98 -27.61
N SER A 57 22.28 51.58 -26.68
CA SER A 57 23.67 51.98 -26.72
C SER A 57 24.37 51.51 -28.00
N LEU A 58 24.11 50.28 -28.42
CA LEU A 58 24.65 49.72 -29.65
C LEU A 58 24.10 50.45 -30.89
N PHE A 59 22.82 50.73 -30.91
CA PHE A 59 22.21 51.50 -32.02
C PHE A 59 22.80 52.89 -32.12
N ASN A 60 22.92 53.63 -31.02
CA ASN A 60 23.54 54.95 -30.98
C ASN A 60 25.01 54.90 -31.38
N PHE A 61 25.74 53.85 -31.04
CA PHE A 61 27.13 53.67 -31.48
C PHE A 61 27.26 53.42 -32.99
N LEU A 62 26.35 52.66 -33.59
CA LEU A 62 26.39 52.31 -35.01
C LEU A 62 25.85 53.39 -35.93
N TRP A 63 24.87 54.17 -35.47
CA TRP A 63 24.15 55.17 -36.31
C TRP A 63 24.13 56.59 -35.76
N GLY A 64 24.69 56.82 -34.57
CA GLY A 64 24.41 58.02 -33.75
C GLY A 64 25.22 59.26 -34.06
N GLU A 65 26.02 59.36 -35.12
CA GLU A 65 26.86 60.56 -35.34
C GLU A 65 26.14 61.77 -35.96
N ASN A 66 24.83 61.69 -36.33
CA ASN A 66 24.12 62.77 -36.97
C ASN A 66 22.84 63.26 -36.26
N GLY A 67 22.56 62.83 -35.06
CA GLY A 67 21.35 63.23 -34.33
C GLY A 67 21.52 64.56 -33.63
N ASN A 68 21.05 65.61 -34.21
CA ASN A 68 21.03 66.97 -33.66
C ASN A 68 19.81 67.14 -32.72
N GLY A 69 20.01 66.93 -31.43
CA GLY A 69 19.15 67.55 -30.44
C GLY A 69 18.57 66.66 -29.38
N LEU A 70 18.33 67.27 -28.23
CA LEU A 70 17.70 66.71 -27.04
C LEU A 70 16.35 66.01 -27.33
N LEU A 71 15.67 66.43 -28.44
CA LEU A 71 14.35 65.86 -28.85
C LEU A 71 14.48 64.50 -29.48
N ASP A 72 15.52 64.25 -30.30
CA ASP A 72 15.77 62.91 -30.92
C ASP A 72 16.24 61.90 -29.86
N GLU A 73 17.04 62.34 -28.92
CA GLU A 73 17.48 61.52 -27.77
C GLU A 73 16.28 61.13 -26.89
N LEU A 74 15.38 62.09 -26.59
CA LEU A 74 14.13 61.82 -25.85
C LEU A 74 13.15 60.89 -26.63
N LEU A 75 13.06 61.02 -27.95
CA LEU A 75 12.23 60.13 -28.76
C LEU A 75 12.79 58.72 -28.83
N ASN A 76 14.10 58.56 -28.98
CA ASN A 76 14.77 57.27 -28.93
C ASN A 76 14.62 56.62 -27.56
N MET A 77 14.74 57.36 -26.46
CA MET A 77 14.50 56.87 -25.11
C MET A 77 13.03 56.44 -24.91
N LYS A 78 12.04 57.19 -25.37
CA LYS A 78 10.61 56.80 -25.30
C LYS A 78 10.33 55.51 -26.05
N GLY A 79 10.88 55.34 -27.25
CA GLY A 79 10.77 54.10 -28.03
C GLY A 79 11.33 52.91 -27.26
N ALA A 80 12.51 53.07 -26.68
CA ALA A 80 13.16 52.04 -25.88
C ALA A 80 12.35 51.63 -24.65
N TYR A 81 11.81 52.60 -23.90
CA TYR A 81 10.94 52.29 -22.76
C TYR A 81 9.68 51.57 -23.17
N THR A 82 9.04 51.90 -24.30
CA THR A 82 7.86 51.19 -24.77
C THR A 82 8.18 49.72 -25.12
N PHE A 83 9.31 49.48 -25.81
CA PHE A 83 9.76 48.11 -26.12
C PHE A 83 10.10 47.31 -24.85
N ALA A 84 10.79 47.93 -23.92
CA ALA A 84 11.11 47.28 -22.62
C ALA A 84 9.83 46.90 -21.86
N MET A 85 8.83 47.79 -21.82
CA MET A 85 7.54 47.50 -21.19
C MET A 85 6.79 46.36 -21.87
N ILE A 86 6.67 46.37 -23.21
CA ILE A 86 6.00 45.33 -23.99
C ILE A 86 6.71 43.96 -23.78
N SER A 87 8.04 43.96 -23.87
CA SER A 87 8.84 42.77 -23.67
C SER A 87 8.69 42.21 -22.25
N THR A 88 8.72 43.08 -21.23
CA THR A 88 8.50 42.66 -19.85
C THR A 88 7.12 42.11 -19.63
N PHE A 89 6.08 42.68 -20.25
CA PHE A 89 4.72 42.17 -20.21
C PHE A 89 4.62 40.75 -20.83
N LEU A 90 5.14 40.58 -22.05
CA LEU A 90 5.14 39.28 -22.76
C LEU A 90 5.93 38.23 -21.98
N SER A 91 7.09 38.58 -21.44
CA SER A 91 7.89 37.69 -20.60
C SER A 91 7.15 37.30 -19.31
N SER A 92 6.43 38.24 -18.69
CA SER A 92 5.61 37.98 -17.51
C SER A 92 4.45 37.02 -17.80
N VAL A 93 3.76 37.19 -18.94
CA VAL A 93 2.70 36.30 -19.39
C VAL A 93 3.26 34.88 -19.64
N TYR A 94 4.40 34.80 -20.32
CA TYR A 94 5.07 33.50 -20.56
C TYR A 94 5.48 32.82 -19.23
N ALA A 95 6.10 33.59 -18.33
CA ALA A 95 6.49 33.10 -17.02
C ALA A 95 5.30 32.59 -16.21
N ASN A 96 4.19 33.34 -16.22
CA ASN A 96 2.97 32.95 -15.51
C ASN A 96 2.34 31.69 -16.09
N THR A 97 2.27 31.53 -17.43
CA THR A 97 1.74 30.32 -18.07
C THR A 97 2.61 29.10 -17.76
N PHE A 98 3.92 29.24 -17.83
CA PHE A 98 4.88 28.18 -17.47
C PHE A 98 4.75 27.78 -15.98
N TYR A 99 4.67 28.77 -15.10
CA TYR A 99 4.45 28.53 -13.67
C TYR A 99 3.15 27.79 -13.40
N LEU A 100 2.04 28.24 -14.04
CA LEU A 100 0.74 27.62 -13.86
C LEU A 100 0.73 26.16 -14.36
N GLN A 101 1.32 25.88 -15.51
CA GLN A 101 1.43 24.53 -16.07
C GLN A 101 2.25 23.62 -15.14
N SER A 102 3.37 24.11 -14.64
CA SER A 102 4.23 23.36 -13.72
C SER A 102 3.54 23.10 -12.38
N TYR A 103 2.80 24.09 -11.86
CA TYR A 103 2.00 23.94 -10.65
C TYR A 103 0.88 22.90 -10.81
N ILE A 104 0.13 22.97 -11.91
CA ILE A 104 -0.94 21.99 -12.22
C ILE A 104 -0.34 20.59 -12.34
N LYS A 105 0.79 20.44 -13.04
CA LYS A 105 1.49 19.16 -13.18
C LYS A 105 1.90 18.59 -11.83
N ALA A 106 2.58 19.37 -11.00
CA ALA A 106 3.00 18.94 -9.66
C ALA A 106 1.81 18.58 -8.75
N ARG A 107 0.71 19.33 -8.83
CA ARG A 107 -0.53 19.04 -8.12
C ARG A 107 -1.16 17.71 -8.57
N ASN A 108 -1.23 17.48 -9.88
CA ASN A 108 -1.78 16.25 -10.43
C ASN A 108 -0.92 15.03 -10.07
N GLU A 109 0.40 15.14 -10.11
CA GLU A 109 1.33 14.10 -9.67
C GLU A 109 1.14 13.78 -8.18
N LYS A 110 1.00 14.80 -7.34
CA LYS A 110 0.71 14.60 -5.91
C LYS A 110 -0.62 13.90 -5.68
N GLN A 111 -1.68 14.33 -6.36
CA GLN A 111 -3.01 13.70 -6.26
C GLN A 111 -2.98 12.24 -6.75
N ALA A 112 -2.27 11.96 -7.85
CA ALA A 112 -2.12 10.60 -8.36
C ALA A 112 -1.37 9.69 -7.35
N LEU A 113 -0.33 10.21 -6.70
CA LEU A 113 0.39 9.48 -5.66
C LEU A 113 -0.49 9.21 -4.44
N GLU A 114 -1.25 10.21 -3.97
CA GLU A 114 -2.19 10.04 -2.85
C GLU A 114 -3.26 9.00 -3.16
N MET A 115 -3.82 9.00 -4.37
CA MET A 115 -4.79 7.98 -4.81
C MET A 115 -4.14 6.59 -4.89
N ALA A 116 -2.91 6.47 -5.38
CA ALA A 116 -2.19 5.21 -5.43
C ALA A 116 -1.95 4.62 -4.03
N LEU A 117 -1.53 5.46 -3.07
CA LEU A 117 -1.35 5.07 -1.67
C LEU A 117 -2.66 4.65 -1.00
N MET A 118 -3.77 5.36 -1.27
CA MET A 118 -5.09 4.98 -0.75
C MET A 118 -5.53 3.62 -1.30
N LYS A 119 -5.32 3.37 -2.60
CA LYS A 119 -5.66 2.10 -3.24
C LYS A 119 -4.82 0.94 -2.71
N GLU A 120 -3.53 1.16 -2.49
CA GLU A 120 -2.65 0.15 -1.88
C GLU A 120 -3.11 -0.21 -0.47
N LYS A 121 -3.46 0.80 0.35
CA LYS A 121 -4.00 0.60 1.69
C LYS A 121 -5.33 -0.14 1.68
N GLU A 122 -6.22 0.15 0.73
CA GLU A 122 -7.49 -0.55 0.56
C GLU A 122 -7.27 -2.04 0.22
N ILE A 123 -6.35 -2.33 -0.72
CA ILE A 123 -6.00 -3.71 -1.09
C ILE A 123 -5.41 -4.47 0.11
N ALA A 124 -4.50 -3.83 0.86
CA ALA A 124 -3.93 -4.43 2.06
C ALA A 124 -5.00 -4.74 3.11
N LEU A 125 -5.91 -3.79 3.38
CA LEU A 125 -7.03 -3.98 4.32
C LEU A 125 -7.98 -5.10 3.85
N GLN A 126 -8.31 -5.14 2.54
CA GLN A 126 -9.14 -6.19 1.98
C GLN A 126 -8.47 -7.57 2.08
N SER A 127 -7.16 -7.64 1.87
CA SER A 127 -6.37 -8.87 2.05
C SER A 127 -6.40 -9.33 3.51
N GLN A 128 -6.24 -8.41 4.48
CA GLN A 128 -6.35 -8.72 5.90
C GLN A 128 -7.74 -9.22 6.27
N LEU A 129 -8.81 -8.57 5.78
CA LEU A 129 -10.19 -9.00 6.00
C LEU A 129 -10.47 -10.38 5.40
N ASN A 130 -9.95 -10.68 4.22
CA ASN A 130 -10.08 -12.00 3.61
C ASN A 130 -9.32 -13.07 4.39
N SER A 131 -8.10 -12.77 4.85
CA SER A 131 -7.34 -13.66 5.73
C SER A 131 -8.10 -13.96 7.01
N LEU A 132 -8.68 -12.94 7.64
CA LEU A 132 -9.50 -13.07 8.85
C LEU A 132 -10.74 -13.95 8.61
N LYS A 133 -11.45 -13.76 7.48
CA LYS A 133 -12.60 -14.59 7.11
C LYS A 133 -12.24 -16.06 6.90
N LEU A 134 -11.07 -16.33 6.30
CA LEU A 134 -10.60 -17.71 6.06
C LEU A 134 -10.24 -18.43 7.38
N GLN A 135 -9.78 -17.70 8.41
CA GLN A 135 -9.44 -18.27 9.71
C GLN A 135 -10.68 -18.77 10.49
N ILE A 136 -11.86 -18.21 10.23
CA ILE A 136 -13.11 -18.66 10.90
C ILE A 136 -13.64 -19.97 10.32
N ASN A 137 -13.13 -20.47 9.19
CA ASN A 137 -13.58 -21.67 8.49
C ASN A 137 -15.12 -21.83 8.50
N PRO A 138 -15.85 -21.17 7.56
CA PRO A 138 -17.31 -21.19 7.56
C PRO A 138 -17.90 -22.61 7.47
N HIS A 139 -17.22 -23.50 6.73
CA HIS A 139 -17.63 -24.89 6.59
C HIS A 139 -17.57 -25.65 7.92
N PHE A 140 -16.52 -25.44 8.73
CA PHE A 140 -16.44 -25.99 10.07
C PHE A 140 -17.59 -25.49 10.96
N MET A 141 -17.91 -24.20 10.87
CA MET A 141 -19.01 -23.59 11.61
C MET A 141 -20.37 -24.22 11.25
N PHE A 142 -20.71 -24.28 9.96
CA PHE A 142 -21.98 -24.85 9.52
C PHE A 142 -22.13 -26.33 9.89
N ASN A 143 -21.05 -27.11 9.75
CA ASN A 143 -21.08 -28.52 10.14
C ASN A 143 -21.31 -28.70 11.66
N ASN A 144 -20.69 -27.86 12.49
CA ASN A 144 -20.91 -27.94 13.93
C ASN A 144 -22.32 -27.47 14.34
N PHE A 145 -22.92 -26.51 13.63
CA PHE A 145 -24.31 -26.14 13.90
C PHE A 145 -25.30 -27.24 13.50
N ASN A 146 -25.08 -27.94 12.40
CA ASN A 146 -25.91 -29.08 12.01
C ASN A 146 -25.81 -30.19 13.06
N ASN A 147 -24.61 -30.56 13.49
CA ASN A 147 -24.42 -31.55 14.56
C ASN A 147 -25.08 -31.12 15.86
N LEU A 148 -25.03 -29.81 16.20
CA LEU A 148 -25.70 -29.27 17.39
C LEU A 148 -27.23 -29.42 17.29
N LEU A 149 -27.82 -29.17 16.11
CA LEU A 149 -29.27 -29.34 15.89
C LEU A 149 -29.69 -30.80 16.11
N GLU A 150 -28.95 -31.77 15.54
CA GLU A 150 -29.18 -33.20 15.75
C GLU A 150 -29.12 -33.56 17.24
N LEU A 151 -28.08 -33.10 17.94
CA LEU A 151 -27.91 -33.36 19.38
C LEU A 151 -29.00 -32.75 20.25
N ILE A 152 -29.58 -31.60 19.90
CA ILE A 152 -30.69 -31.01 20.64
C ILE A 152 -31.92 -31.93 20.65
N GLU A 153 -32.16 -32.63 19.55
CA GLU A 153 -33.28 -33.57 19.42
C GLU A 153 -33.02 -34.90 20.12
N GLU A 154 -31.75 -35.36 20.14
CA GLU A 154 -31.38 -36.68 20.71
C GLU A 154 -31.01 -36.61 22.20
N ASP A 155 -30.12 -35.70 22.60
CA ASP A 155 -29.63 -35.52 23.98
C ASP A 155 -29.31 -34.06 24.29
N SER A 156 -30.21 -33.37 24.93
CA SER A 156 -30.06 -31.97 25.29
C SER A 156 -28.86 -31.71 26.26
N GLY A 157 -28.50 -32.69 27.07
CA GLY A 157 -27.34 -32.61 27.97
C GLY A 157 -26.01 -32.64 27.21
N LEU A 158 -25.93 -33.53 26.19
CA LEU A 158 -24.79 -33.63 25.29
C LEU A 158 -24.71 -32.38 24.40
N ALA A 159 -25.85 -31.87 23.89
CA ALA A 159 -25.92 -30.62 23.13
C ALA A 159 -25.37 -29.41 23.93
N GLY A 160 -25.70 -29.31 25.21
CA GLY A 160 -25.14 -28.27 26.08
C GLY A 160 -23.61 -28.35 26.26
N LYS A 161 -23.07 -29.56 26.44
CA LYS A 161 -21.62 -29.79 26.50
C LYS A 161 -20.93 -29.46 25.16
N PHE A 162 -21.55 -29.87 24.05
CA PHE A 162 -21.06 -29.58 22.69
C PHE A 162 -20.99 -28.05 22.48
N LEU A 163 -22.05 -27.32 22.73
CA LEU A 163 -22.12 -25.86 22.59
C LEU A 163 -21.06 -25.16 23.47
N SER A 164 -20.86 -25.64 24.71
CA SER A 164 -19.82 -25.10 25.60
C SER A 164 -18.41 -25.26 24.98
N ASN A 165 -18.09 -26.43 24.43
CA ASN A 165 -16.79 -26.66 23.80
C ASN A 165 -16.65 -25.89 22.49
N LEU A 166 -17.71 -25.80 21.68
CA LEU A 166 -17.76 -24.97 20.46
C LEU A 166 -17.45 -23.50 20.78
N SER A 167 -18.07 -22.95 21.82
CA SER A 167 -17.81 -21.60 22.30
C SER A 167 -16.35 -21.40 22.73
N LYS A 168 -15.72 -22.38 23.38
CA LYS A 168 -14.30 -22.32 23.78
C LYS A 168 -13.39 -22.32 22.55
N VAL A 169 -13.67 -23.18 21.56
CA VAL A 169 -12.92 -23.25 20.31
C VAL A 169 -12.98 -21.92 19.56
N TYR A 170 -14.15 -21.34 19.34
CA TYR A 170 -14.27 -20.05 18.66
C TYR A 170 -13.64 -18.90 19.44
N ARG A 171 -13.82 -18.87 20.76
CA ARG A 171 -13.18 -17.84 21.60
C ARG A 171 -11.65 -17.91 21.48
N TYR A 172 -11.07 -19.12 21.54
CA TYR A 172 -9.65 -19.31 21.37
C TYR A 172 -9.15 -18.79 20.01
N ILE A 173 -9.82 -19.18 18.90
CA ILE A 173 -9.48 -18.74 17.56
C ILE A 173 -9.47 -17.20 17.51
N ILE A 174 -10.58 -16.55 17.91
CA ILE A 174 -10.72 -15.10 17.85
C ILE A 174 -9.68 -14.37 18.71
N THR A 175 -9.38 -14.89 19.91
CA THR A 175 -8.44 -14.25 20.84
C THR A 175 -6.97 -14.37 20.41
N ASN A 176 -6.63 -15.39 19.61
CA ASN A 176 -5.26 -15.68 19.23
C ASN A 176 -4.95 -15.43 17.74
N LEU A 177 -5.89 -14.83 16.99
CA LEU A 177 -5.75 -14.53 15.56
C LEU A 177 -4.49 -13.75 15.19
N ASP A 178 -4.08 -12.81 16.06
CA ASP A 178 -2.95 -11.91 15.82
C ASP A 178 -1.67 -12.32 16.55
N ARG A 179 -1.68 -13.50 17.22
CA ARG A 179 -0.53 -13.98 17.99
C ARG A 179 0.34 -14.91 17.15
N ASN A 180 1.64 -14.65 17.13
CA ASN A 180 2.59 -15.54 16.47
C ASN A 180 2.86 -16.82 17.28
N LEU A 181 2.89 -16.71 18.61
CA LEU A 181 3.20 -17.80 19.54
C LEU A 181 2.30 -17.73 20.77
N ILE A 182 1.89 -18.89 21.26
CA ILE A 182 1.12 -19.09 22.49
C ILE A 182 1.73 -20.19 23.35
N PRO A 183 1.48 -20.20 24.68
CA PRO A 183 1.92 -21.29 25.54
C PRO A 183 1.32 -22.63 25.10
N VAL A 184 2.12 -23.71 25.14
CA VAL A 184 1.66 -25.09 24.85
C VAL A 184 0.47 -25.48 25.71
N ALA A 185 0.43 -25.06 26.97
CA ALA A 185 -0.70 -25.32 27.86
C ALA A 185 -2.04 -24.78 27.37
N ASP A 186 -2.05 -23.63 26.72
CA ASP A 186 -3.27 -23.05 26.16
C ASP A 186 -3.67 -23.71 24.84
N GLU A 187 -2.70 -24.10 24.01
CA GLU A 187 -2.92 -24.91 22.81
C GLU A 187 -3.53 -26.28 23.15
N ILE A 188 -3.06 -26.93 24.25
CA ILE A 188 -3.62 -28.20 24.71
C ILE A 188 -5.06 -28.04 25.20
N LYS A 189 -5.40 -26.99 25.95
CA LYS A 189 -6.79 -26.72 26.39
C LYS A 189 -7.72 -26.53 25.18
N PHE A 190 -7.22 -25.84 24.17
CA PHE A 190 -7.95 -25.67 22.92
C PHE A 190 -8.11 -27.00 22.19
N LEU A 191 -7.04 -27.78 22.04
CA LEU A 191 -7.06 -29.09 21.43
C LEU A 191 -8.04 -30.04 22.14
N ASP A 192 -8.05 -30.08 23.48
CA ASP A 192 -9.01 -30.91 24.26
C ASP A 192 -10.46 -30.52 23.92
N SER A 193 -10.76 -29.21 23.80
CA SER A 193 -12.10 -28.73 23.40
C SER A 193 -12.45 -29.11 21.97
N TYR A 194 -11.48 -29.00 21.05
CA TYR A 194 -11.63 -29.41 19.65
C TYR A 194 -11.86 -30.92 19.51
N LEU A 195 -11.08 -31.76 20.20
CA LEU A 195 -11.23 -33.21 20.19
C LEU A 195 -12.59 -33.66 20.75
N CYS A 196 -13.15 -32.94 21.73
CA CYS A 196 -14.48 -33.18 22.22
C CYS A 196 -15.56 -32.98 21.12
N LEU A 197 -15.41 -31.95 20.26
CA LEU A 197 -16.29 -31.76 19.12
C LEU A 197 -16.10 -32.85 18.06
N MET A 198 -14.85 -33.27 17.82
CA MET A 198 -14.53 -34.33 16.87
C MET A 198 -15.08 -35.70 17.31
N LYS A 199 -15.11 -35.98 18.62
CA LYS A 199 -15.70 -37.21 19.15
C LYS A 199 -17.18 -37.29 18.84
N VAL A 200 -17.92 -36.21 18.93
CA VAL A 200 -19.36 -36.17 18.56
C VAL A 200 -19.56 -36.45 17.07
N ARG A 201 -18.64 -35.93 16.24
CA ARG A 201 -18.74 -36.05 14.76
C ARG A 201 -18.35 -37.42 14.21
N HIS A 202 -17.40 -38.09 14.86
CA HIS A 202 -16.74 -39.29 14.37
C HIS A 202 -16.90 -40.48 15.32
N ASP A 203 -17.72 -40.36 16.35
CA ASP A 203 -17.88 -41.33 17.43
C ASP A 203 -16.52 -41.80 17.98
N GLU A 204 -16.31 -43.09 18.08
CA GLU A 204 -15.05 -43.70 18.55
C GLU A 204 -14.04 -43.93 17.39
N GLY A 205 -14.33 -43.45 16.18
CA GLY A 205 -13.46 -43.63 15.01
C GLY A 205 -12.16 -42.82 15.07
N VAL A 206 -12.03 -41.82 15.97
CA VAL A 206 -10.81 -41.02 16.13
C VAL A 206 -10.41 -40.94 17.60
N ILE A 207 -9.19 -41.36 17.90
CA ILE A 207 -8.61 -41.38 19.27
C ILE A 207 -7.32 -40.58 19.27
N ALA A 208 -7.30 -39.42 19.92
CA ALA A 208 -6.07 -38.66 20.13
C ALA A 208 -5.50 -38.92 21.55
N LYS A 209 -4.22 -39.28 21.61
CA LYS A 209 -3.49 -39.55 22.85
C LYS A 209 -2.43 -38.49 23.08
N VAL A 210 -2.64 -37.62 24.06
CA VAL A 210 -1.67 -36.58 24.47
C VAL A 210 -0.86 -37.05 25.64
N SER A 211 0.46 -37.15 25.45
CA SER A 211 1.35 -37.63 26.56
C SER A 211 1.43 -36.61 27.71
N PRO A 212 1.67 -37.08 28.94
CA PRO A 212 1.84 -36.18 30.10
C PRO A 212 2.96 -35.15 29.92
N GLY A 213 4.03 -35.51 29.22
CA GLY A 213 5.15 -34.59 28.92
C GLY A 213 4.72 -33.37 28.12
N VAL A 214 3.82 -33.52 27.10
CA VAL A 214 3.27 -32.39 26.33
C VAL A 214 2.42 -31.49 27.22
N ARG A 215 1.60 -32.07 28.12
CA ARG A 215 0.73 -31.31 29.02
C ARG A 215 1.51 -30.46 30.03
N GLN A 216 2.73 -30.87 30.37
CA GLN A 216 3.63 -30.19 31.30
C GLN A 216 4.68 -29.31 30.63
N CYS A 217 4.70 -29.29 29.29
CA CYS A 217 5.66 -28.52 28.52
C CYS A 217 5.42 -27.00 28.71
N LYS A 218 6.51 -26.28 29.00
CA LYS A 218 6.51 -24.81 29.16
C LYS A 218 6.90 -24.08 27.90
N GLY A 219 6.91 -24.75 26.75
CA GLY A 219 7.24 -24.17 25.46
C GLY A 219 6.12 -23.30 24.85
N PHE A 220 6.37 -22.81 23.65
CA PHE A 220 5.45 -22.02 22.86
C PHE A 220 5.25 -22.65 21.50
N LEU A 221 4.05 -22.53 20.95
CA LEU A 221 3.66 -23.01 19.62
C LEU A 221 2.89 -21.92 18.87
N PRO A 222 2.88 -21.96 17.52
CA PRO A 222 1.89 -21.21 16.76
C PRO A 222 0.47 -21.63 17.12
N PRO A 223 -0.50 -20.68 17.17
CA PRO A 223 -1.89 -21.02 17.51
C PRO A 223 -2.50 -22.00 16.50
N ALA A 224 -3.32 -22.93 17.00
CA ALA A 224 -4.05 -23.95 16.25
C ALA A 224 -3.17 -24.95 15.46
N VAL A 225 -1.86 -25.01 15.70
CA VAL A 225 -0.95 -25.93 14.99
C VAL A 225 -1.25 -27.38 15.30
N LEU A 226 -1.57 -27.74 16.55
CA LEU A 226 -1.91 -29.12 16.92
C LEU A 226 -3.26 -29.54 16.33
N GLN A 227 -4.25 -28.63 16.29
CA GLN A 227 -5.51 -28.86 15.58
C GLN A 227 -5.28 -29.17 14.12
N LEU A 228 -4.47 -28.36 13.45
CA LEU A 228 -4.18 -28.50 12.02
C LEU A 228 -3.53 -29.87 11.72
N LEU A 229 -2.61 -30.32 12.56
CA LEU A 229 -1.95 -31.62 12.40
C LEU A 229 -2.94 -32.78 12.64
N VAL A 230 -3.81 -32.67 13.63
CA VAL A 230 -4.88 -33.64 13.89
C VAL A 230 -5.89 -33.66 12.74
N GLU A 231 -6.30 -32.50 12.24
CA GLU A 231 -7.22 -32.39 11.09
C GLU A 231 -6.61 -32.99 9.83
N ASN A 232 -5.32 -32.79 9.58
CA ASN A 232 -4.61 -33.43 8.47
C ASN A 232 -4.57 -34.96 8.62
N ALA A 233 -4.35 -35.48 9.83
CA ALA A 233 -4.40 -36.92 10.07
C ALA A 233 -5.79 -37.49 9.77
N ILE A 234 -6.87 -36.83 10.23
CA ILE A 234 -8.26 -37.22 9.97
C ILE A 234 -8.56 -37.14 8.46
N LYS A 235 -8.17 -36.10 7.80
CA LYS A 235 -8.48 -35.86 6.38
C LYS A 235 -7.82 -36.86 5.43
N HIS A 236 -6.65 -37.38 5.78
CA HIS A 236 -5.85 -38.19 4.88
C HIS A 236 -5.85 -39.70 5.22
N ASN A 237 -6.59 -40.12 6.25
CA ASN A 237 -6.69 -41.54 6.62
C ASN A 237 -8.15 -42.00 6.64
N SER A 238 -8.35 -43.27 6.31
CA SER A 238 -9.61 -43.97 6.50
C SER A 238 -9.68 -44.53 7.94
N PHE A 239 -10.82 -44.44 8.55
CA PHE A 239 -11.07 -44.94 9.90
C PHE A 239 -12.54 -45.34 10.06
N SER A 240 -12.83 -46.21 11.06
CA SER A 240 -14.15 -46.59 11.49
C SER A 240 -14.17 -46.83 12.99
N SER A 241 -15.32 -47.03 13.58
CA SER A 241 -15.43 -47.38 15.00
C SER A 241 -14.75 -48.74 15.34
N GLU A 242 -14.68 -49.67 14.35
CA GLU A 242 -13.95 -50.92 14.53
C GLU A 242 -12.44 -50.80 14.32
N HIS A 243 -12.01 -49.83 13.49
CA HIS A 243 -10.60 -49.58 13.20
C HIS A 243 -10.33 -48.07 13.37
N PRO A 244 -10.21 -47.62 14.62
CA PRO A 244 -10.06 -46.21 14.93
C PRO A 244 -8.69 -45.64 14.49
N LEU A 245 -8.69 -44.40 14.01
CA LEU A 245 -7.48 -43.65 13.76
C LEU A 245 -6.89 -43.19 15.12
N VAL A 246 -5.78 -43.78 15.49
CA VAL A 246 -5.03 -43.38 16.73
C VAL A 246 -3.99 -42.34 16.35
N ILE A 247 -4.09 -41.16 16.95
CA ILE A 247 -3.15 -40.04 16.80
C ILE A 247 -2.39 -39.87 18.09
N ASP A 248 -1.08 -40.12 18.09
CA ASP A 248 -0.19 -39.96 19.22
C ASP A 248 0.49 -38.59 19.19
N ILE A 249 0.35 -37.81 20.29
CA ILE A 249 0.98 -36.51 20.47
C ILE A 249 1.96 -36.66 21.65
N LYS A 250 3.27 -36.64 21.35
CA LYS A 250 4.35 -36.92 22.31
C LYS A 250 5.37 -35.79 22.33
N LEU A 251 5.97 -35.56 23.49
CA LEU A 251 7.15 -34.73 23.65
C LEU A 251 8.38 -35.62 23.56
N SER A 252 9.27 -35.38 22.64
CA SER A 252 10.56 -36.03 22.45
C SER A 252 11.64 -34.96 22.44
N ASP A 253 12.49 -34.95 23.46
CA ASP A 253 13.50 -33.91 23.66
C ASP A 253 12.84 -32.50 23.64
N ASP A 254 13.17 -31.69 22.66
CA ASP A 254 12.65 -30.33 22.50
C ASP A 254 11.52 -30.25 21.45
N TYR A 255 11.02 -31.37 20.94
CA TYR A 255 10.03 -31.40 19.85
C TYR A 255 8.72 -32.05 20.29
N ILE A 256 7.59 -31.45 19.86
CA ILE A 256 6.29 -32.10 19.96
C ILE A 256 6.06 -32.84 18.64
N THR A 257 5.91 -34.14 18.73
CA THR A 257 5.67 -35.02 17.57
C THR A 257 4.21 -35.46 17.54
N VAL A 258 3.57 -35.28 16.38
CA VAL A 258 2.22 -35.82 16.08
C VAL A 258 2.38 -36.94 15.07
N SER A 259 1.94 -38.12 15.40
CA SER A 259 2.08 -39.32 14.57
C SER A 259 0.82 -40.19 14.56
N ASN A 260 0.57 -40.82 13.43
CA ASN A 260 -0.50 -41.83 13.29
C ASN A 260 -0.06 -42.96 12.35
N LEU A 261 -0.71 -44.13 12.47
CA LEU A 261 -0.58 -45.18 11.46
C LEU A 261 -1.21 -44.72 10.18
N LYS A 262 -0.51 -44.92 9.06
CA LYS A 262 -1.00 -44.55 7.73
C LYS A 262 -2.02 -45.54 7.23
N SER A 263 -3.25 -45.09 7.05
CA SER A 263 -4.36 -45.83 6.44
C SER A 263 -4.98 -44.97 5.29
N PRO A 264 -4.32 -44.94 4.12
CA PRO A 264 -4.70 -43.99 3.07
C PRO A 264 -6.11 -44.27 2.57
N LEU A 265 -6.84 -43.20 2.25
CA LEU A 265 -8.14 -43.26 1.56
C LEU A 265 -7.97 -43.85 0.17
N MET A 266 -8.94 -44.66 -0.28
CA MET A 266 -8.96 -45.26 -1.63
C MET A 266 -9.05 -44.20 -2.76
N SER A 267 -9.59 -43.00 -2.46
CA SER A 267 -9.64 -41.87 -3.39
C SER A 267 -8.86 -40.69 -2.80
N PRO A 268 -7.82 -40.19 -3.45
CA PRO A 268 -7.07 -39.04 -2.93
C PRO A 268 -7.97 -37.78 -2.92
N ILE A 269 -8.14 -37.19 -1.76
CA ILE A 269 -8.77 -35.87 -1.65
C ILE A 269 -7.77 -34.82 -2.14
N GLU A 270 -8.16 -34.00 -3.13
CA GLU A 270 -7.36 -32.86 -3.56
C GLU A 270 -7.07 -31.96 -2.35
N SER A 271 -5.81 -31.93 -1.93
CA SER A 271 -5.38 -31.06 -0.86
C SER A 271 -4.74 -29.81 -1.48
N THR A 272 -5.19 -28.65 -1.06
CA THR A 272 -4.63 -27.37 -1.50
C THR A 272 -3.19 -27.12 -1.00
N GLY A 273 -2.66 -27.99 -0.14
CA GLY A 273 -1.29 -27.90 0.41
C GLY A 273 -1.00 -26.64 1.22
N LEU A 274 -1.98 -25.76 1.37
CA LEU A 274 -1.83 -24.45 2.04
C LEU A 274 -1.66 -24.56 3.57
N GLY A 275 -2.23 -25.61 4.18
CA GLY A 275 -2.20 -25.74 5.63
C GLY A 275 -0.78 -25.91 6.22
N LEU A 276 0.06 -26.73 5.59
CA LEU A 276 1.45 -26.95 6.07
C LEU A 276 2.40 -25.81 5.67
N LYS A 277 2.13 -25.09 4.58
CA LYS A 277 2.92 -23.92 4.15
C LYS A 277 2.80 -22.73 5.12
N ASN A 278 1.74 -22.67 5.90
CA ASN A 278 1.54 -21.58 6.88
C ASN A 278 2.20 -21.85 8.22
N ILE A 279 2.85 -23.01 8.42
CA ILE A 279 3.55 -23.40 9.66
C ILE A 279 5.08 -23.23 9.50
N ILE A 280 5.59 -23.21 8.29
CA ILE A 280 6.99 -23.01 7.94
C ILE A 280 7.25 -21.53 7.67
#